data_c3e9156379d8f841d6eb6a91884324b7
#
_entry.id   c3e9156379d8f841d6eb6a91884324b7
#
_cell.length_a   1.000
_cell.length_b   1.000
_cell.length_c   1.000
_cell.angle_alpha   90.00
_cell.angle_beta   90.00
_cell.angle_gamma   90.00
#
_symmetry.space_group_name_H-M   'P 1'
#
loop_
_entity.id
_entity.type
_entity.pdbx_description
1 polymer ?
#
loop_
_entity_poly.entity_id
_entity_poly.type
_entity_poly.pdbx_seq_one_letter_code
_entity_poly.pdbx_strand_id
1 'polypeptide(L)'
;SSGARGLLGAAFGIRPEDAGYAEMAKEFLDYYEEHMADHSRLFDGVPEMLQDIEAQGARWGIITNKHARFVHPLIKFHMLEPAVVVCGDTLKVSKPNPEPIRFALKSINAKASEAIYAGDDKRDIDAANGADVFSVAVQWGYLGSPQPVQDWCADLIVHNPSEILGIELTK
;
A
#
# COMPACT_ATOMS: atom_id res chain seq x y z
N SER A 1 5.89 7.04 -1.51
CA SER A 1 6.01 7.50 -2.91
C SER A 1 4.82 8.39 -3.27
N SER A 2 5.09 9.51 -3.92
CA SER A 2 4.05 10.48 -4.32
C SER A 2 3.53 10.22 -5.74
N GLY A 3 3.69 9.00 -6.27
CA GLY A 3 3.30 8.61 -7.62
C GLY A 3 4.01 9.41 -8.72
N ALA A 4 3.41 9.47 -9.92
CA ALA A 4 3.96 10.21 -11.06
C ALA A 4 4.29 11.67 -10.72
N ARG A 5 3.41 12.35 -9.96
CA ARG A 5 3.63 13.74 -9.55
C ARG A 5 4.93 13.91 -8.76
N GLY A 6 5.19 13.03 -7.78
CA GLY A 6 6.41 13.11 -6.99
C GLY A 6 7.66 12.78 -7.80
N LEU A 7 7.58 11.79 -8.67
CA LEU A 7 8.71 11.38 -9.51
C LEU A 7 9.07 12.43 -10.55
N LEU A 8 8.07 12.99 -11.25
CA LEU A 8 8.27 14.06 -12.22
C LEU A 8 8.78 15.35 -11.56
N GLY A 9 8.25 15.68 -10.37
CA GLY A 9 8.74 16.80 -9.59
C GLY A 9 10.21 16.64 -9.17
N ALA A 10 10.59 15.45 -8.71
CA ALA A 10 11.96 15.16 -8.29
C ALA A 10 12.95 15.11 -9.48
N ALA A 11 12.54 14.54 -10.61
CA ALA A 11 13.41 14.35 -11.77
C ALA A 11 13.54 15.60 -12.65
N PHE A 12 12.46 16.35 -12.83
CA PHE A 12 12.40 17.45 -13.79
C PHE A 12 12.00 18.80 -13.18
N GLY A 13 11.68 18.85 -11.88
CA GLY A 13 11.23 20.06 -11.19
C GLY A 13 9.86 20.56 -11.66
N ILE A 14 9.11 19.77 -12.45
CA ILE A 14 7.82 20.14 -13.02
C ILE A 14 6.66 19.86 -12.07
N ARG A 15 5.68 20.74 -12.02
CA ARG A 15 4.50 20.67 -11.15
C ARG A 15 3.22 20.51 -11.96
N PRO A 16 2.12 20.03 -11.36
CA PRO A 16 0.84 19.84 -12.06
C PRO A 16 0.28 21.09 -12.75
N GLU A 17 0.60 22.29 -12.24
CA GLU A 17 0.19 23.58 -12.77
C GLU A 17 1.07 24.09 -13.92
N ASP A 18 2.22 23.47 -14.16
CA ASP A 18 3.17 23.92 -15.17
C ASP A 18 2.72 23.47 -16.58
N ALA A 19 3.03 24.30 -17.59
CA ALA A 19 2.78 23.97 -18.98
C ALA A 19 3.58 22.71 -19.38
N GLY A 20 2.93 21.76 -20.07
CA GLY A 20 3.51 20.50 -20.49
C GLY A 20 3.49 19.38 -19.44
N TYR A 21 3.10 19.67 -18.19
CA TYR A 21 3.00 18.62 -17.16
C TYR A 21 2.06 17.48 -17.56
N ALA A 22 0.88 17.80 -18.09
CA ALA A 22 -0.11 16.78 -18.44
C ALA A 22 0.39 15.82 -19.52
N GLU A 23 1.13 16.35 -20.52
CA GLU A 23 1.73 15.55 -21.58
C GLU A 23 2.85 14.66 -21.06
N MET A 24 3.77 15.24 -20.29
CA MET A 24 4.87 14.49 -19.66
C MET A 24 4.35 13.43 -18.67
N ALA A 25 3.33 13.73 -17.89
CA ALA A 25 2.72 12.77 -16.96
C ALA A 25 2.03 11.62 -17.72
N LYS A 26 1.39 11.91 -18.84
CA LYS A 26 0.78 10.90 -19.70
C LYS A 26 1.87 9.97 -20.27
N GLU A 27 2.90 10.53 -20.89
CA GLU A 27 4.02 9.77 -21.47
C GLU A 27 4.71 8.90 -20.40
N PHE A 28 4.97 9.46 -19.22
CA PHE A 28 5.52 8.71 -18.09
C PHE A 28 4.62 7.53 -17.67
N LEU A 29 3.31 7.76 -17.58
CA LEU A 29 2.36 6.72 -17.15
C LEU A 29 2.17 5.64 -18.22
N ASP A 30 2.19 6.00 -19.50
CA ASP A 30 2.11 5.05 -20.61
C ASP A 30 3.39 4.17 -20.62
N TYR A 31 4.57 4.76 -20.51
CA TYR A 31 5.83 4.03 -20.38
C TYR A 31 5.84 3.13 -19.14
N TYR A 32 5.37 3.65 -18.00
CA TYR A 32 5.29 2.86 -16.78
C TYR A 32 4.36 1.64 -16.94
N GLU A 33 3.22 1.80 -17.62
CA GLU A 33 2.27 0.71 -17.87
C GLU A 33 2.89 -0.43 -18.69
N GLU A 34 3.70 -0.09 -19.69
CA GLU A 34 4.40 -1.06 -20.54
C GLU A 34 5.53 -1.80 -19.81
N HIS A 35 6.21 -1.13 -18.87
CA HIS A 35 7.45 -1.61 -18.25
C HIS A 35 7.35 -1.92 -16.74
N MET A 36 6.19 -1.74 -16.11
CA MET A 36 6.06 -1.84 -14.65
C MET A 36 6.39 -3.23 -14.08
N ALA A 37 6.35 -4.26 -14.91
CA ALA A 37 6.66 -5.63 -14.51
C ALA A 37 8.15 -6.01 -14.70
N ASP A 38 8.91 -5.31 -15.56
CA ASP A 38 10.25 -5.70 -16.00
C ASP A 38 11.23 -5.92 -14.83
N HIS A 39 11.12 -5.10 -13.79
CA HIS A 39 11.98 -5.15 -12.59
C HIS A 39 11.15 -5.24 -11.30
N SER A 40 9.84 -5.51 -11.40
CA SER A 40 8.98 -5.65 -10.24
C SER A 40 9.25 -6.98 -9.54
N ARG A 41 9.42 -6.91 -8.22
CA ARG A 41 9.57 -8.10 -7.37
C ARG A 41 8.91 -7.86 -6.02
N LEU A 42 8.50 -8.93 -5.38
CA LEU A 42 8.12 -8.88 -3.96
C LEU A 42 9.38 -8.68 -3.12
N PHE A 43 9.23 -8.00 -1.98
CA PHE A 43 10.32 -7.93 -1.01
C PHE A 43 10.62 -9.31 -0.44
N ASP A 44 11.88 -9.53 -0.08
CA ASP A 44 12.34 -10.79 0.50
C ASP A 44 11.54 -11.13 1.77
N GLY A 45 11.07 -12.37 1.88
CA GLY A 45 10.25 -12.87 2.98
C GLY A 45 8.75 -12.57 2.86
N VAL A 46 8.31 -11.72 1.91
CA VAL A 46 6.87 -11.44 1.71
C VAL A 46 6.13 -12.64 1.13
N PRO A 47 6.65 -13.38 0.13
CA PRO A 47 5.98 -14.57 -0.35
C PRO A 47 5.72 -15.60 0.75
N GLU A 48 6.72 -15.88 1.58
CA GLU A 48 6.65 -16.81 2.69
C GLU A 48 5.63 -16.35 3.74
N MET A 49 5.67 -15.06 4.11
CA MET A 49 4.72 -14.48 5.04
C MET A 49 3.26 -14.64 4.55
N LEU A 50 2.99 -14.39 3.27
CA LEU A 50 1.64 -14.53 2.72
C LEU A 50 1.17 -15.99 2.74
N GLN A 51 2.04 -16.94 2.41
CA GLN A 51 1.75 -18.38 2.50
C GLN A 51 1.44 -18.80 3.94
N ASP A 52 2.20 -18.32 4.91
CA ASP A 52 1.99 -18.62 6.32
C ASP A 52 0.67 -18.02 6.85
N ILE A 53 0.30 -16.81 6.41
CA ILE A 53 -1.00 -16.19 6.72
C ILE A 53 -2.13 -17.09 6.21
N GLU A 54 -2.05 -17.56 4.97
CA GLU A 54 -3.06 -18.44 4.35
C GLU A 54 -3.11 -19.81 5.03
N ALA A 55 -1.95 -20.39 5.38
CA ALA A 55 -1.86 -21.66 6.10
C ALA A 55 -2.50 -21.60 7.49
N GLN A 56 -2.52 -20.43 8.13
CA GLN A 56 -3.22 -20.18 9.39
C GLN A 56 -4.72 -19.93 9.21
N GLY A 57 -5.24 -19.97 7.99
CA GLY A 57 -6.64 -19.70 7.67
C GLY A 57 -7.02 -18.22 7.72
N ALA A 58 -6.03 -17.32 7.84
CA ALA A 58 -6.25 -15.89 7.75
C ALA A 58 -6.34 -15.42 6.28
N ARG A 59 -6.99 -14.28 6.07
CA ARG A 59 -7.12 -13.65 4.75
C ARG A 59 -6.31 -12.38 4.71
N TRP A 60 -5.78 -12.05 3.56
CA TRP A 60 -5.07 -10.82 3.32
C TRP A 60 -5.62 -10.06 2.12
N GLY A 61 -5.33 -8.78 2.03
CA GLY A 61 -5.79 -7.92 0.94
C GLY A 61 -4.81 -6.79 0.63
N ILE A 62 -5.08 -6.07 -0.45
CA ILE A 62 -4.25 -4.95 -0.92
C ILE A 62 -5.09 -3.68 -0.91
N ILE A 63 -4.58 -2.64 -0.23
CA ILE A 63 -5.16 -1.28 -0.25
C ILE A 63 -4.07 -0.30 -0.66
N THR A 64 -4.23 0.31 -1.82
CA THR A 64 -3.20 1.16 -2.43
C THR A 64 -3.76 2.43 -3.02
N ASN A 65 -2.96 3.52 -3.02
CA ASN A 65 -3.29 4.74 -3.76
C ASN A 65 -2.94 4.65 -5.26
N LYS A 66 -2.37 3.51 -5.69
CA LYS A 66 -2.11 3.23 -7.11
C LYS A 66 -3.42 2.93 -7.83
N HIS A 67 -3.58 3.41 -9.07
CA HIS A 67 -4.78 3.15 -9.88
C HIS A 67 -4.89 1.69 -10.30
N ALA A 68 -6.13 1.21 -10.44
CA ALA A 68 -6.47 -0.18 -10.76
C ALA A 68 -5.78 -0.69 -12.04
N ARG A 69 -5.63 0.16 -13.06
CA ARG A 69 -4.96 -0.18 -14.32
C ARG A 69 -3.52 -0.66 -14.14
N PHE A 70 -2.84 -0.24 -13.08
CA PHE A 70 -1.48 -0.66 -12.75
C PHE A 70 -1.45 -1.78 -11.71
N VAL A 71 -2.46 -1.83 -10.83
CA VAL A 71 -2.50 -2.79 -9.72
C VAL A 71 -2.82 -4.19 -10.23
N HIS A 72 -3.88 -4.33 -11.03
CA HIS A 72 -4.34 -5.66 -11.46
C HIS A 72 -3.30 -6.42 -12.32
N PRO A 73 -2.60 -5.78 -13.28
CA PRO A 73 -1.54 -6.47 -14.01
C PRO A 73 -0.38 -6.92 -13.10
N LEU A 74 0.01 -6.12 -12.09
CA LEU A 74 1.06 -6.51 -11.14
C LEU A 74 0.63 -7.67 -10.24
N ILE A 75 -0.62 -7.67 -9.75
CA ILE A 75 -1.20 -8.79 -8.99
C ILE A 75 -1.13 -10.07 -9.83
N LYS A 76 -1.54 -10.00 -11.09
CA LYS A 76 -1.49 -11.13 -12.03
C LYS A 76 -0.05 -11.58 -12.31
N PHE A 77 0.85 -10.64 -12.55
CA PHE A 77 2.27 -10.94 -12.82
C PHE A 77 2.93 -11.68 -11.65
N HIS A 78 2.66 -11.25 -10.42
CA HIS A 78 3.17 -11.88 -9.20
C HIS A 78 2.34 -13.08 -8.74
N MET A 79 1.29 -13.48 -9.46
CA MET A 79 0.38 -14.59 -9.11
C MET A 79 -0.19 -14.47 -7.69
N LEU A 80 -0.57 -13.25 -7.30
CA LEU A 80 -1.13 -12.97 -5.98
C LEU A 80 -2.64 -13.18 -5.99
N GLU A 81 -3.20 -13.74 -4.91
CA GLU A 81 -4.62 -14.00 -4.75
C GLU A 81 -5.21 -13.31 -3.49
N PRO A 82 -5.18 -11.96 -3.43
CA PRO A 82 -5.74 -11.24 -2.30
C PRO A 82 -7.26 -11.40 -2.20
N ALA A 83 -7.78 -11.56 -0.98
CA ALA A 83 -9.23 -11.64 -0.72
C ALA A 83 -9.97 -10.33 -1.07
N VAL A 84 -9.27 -9.19 -1.07
CA VAL A 84 -9.80 -7.88 -1.47
C VAL A 84 -8.69 -7.00 -2.03
N VAL A 85 -9.04 -6.18 -3.04
CA VAL A 85 -8.17 -5.16 -3.62
C VAL A 85 -8.91 -3.83 -3.65
N VAL A 86 -8.33 -2.80 -3.03
CA VAL A 86 -8.83 -1.42 -3.06
C VAL A 86 -7.75 -0.54 -3.68
N CYS A 87 -8.03 -0.01 -4.85
CA CYS A 87 -7.14 0.85 -5.62
C CYS A 87 -7.43 2.33 -5.36
N GLY A 88 -6.52 3.21 -5.79
CA GLY A 88 -6.65 4.65 -5.61
C GLY A 88 -7.85 5.29 -6.31
N ASP A 89 -8.44 4.59 -7.27
CA ASP A 89 -9.64 4.98 -8.03
C ASP A 89 -10.88 4.12 -7.71
N THR A 90 -10.81 3.22 -6.72
CA THR A 90 -11.97 2.43 -6.26
C THR A 90 -13.00 3.31 -5.54
N LEU A 91 -12.52 4.27 -4.75
CA LEU A 91 -13.35 5.22 -4.02
C LEU A 91 -13.01 6.67 -4.43
N LYS A 92 -13.87 7.62 -4.01
CA LYS A 92 -13.59 9.06 -4.23
C LYS A 92 -12.50 9.61 -3.31
N VAL A 93 -12.07 8.83 -2.33
CA VAL A 93 -11.03 9.18 -1.35
C VAL A 93 -9.98 8.08 -1.29
N SER A 94 -8.76 8.46 -0.92
CA SER A 94 -7.61 7.58 -0.82
C SER A 94 -6.87 7.80 0.49
N LYS A 95 -5.95 6.91 0.88
CA LYS A 95 -5.12 7.09 2.08
C LYS A 95 -4.40 8.44 2.07
N PRO A 96 -4.41 9.20 3.16
CA PRO A 96 -4.62 8.82 4.56
C PRO A 96 -6.09 8.76 5.03
N ASN A 97 -7.09 8.94 4.16
CA ASN A 97 -8.48 8.76 4.58
C ASN A 97 -8.72 7.30 4.97
N PRO A 98 -9.45 7.00 6.09
CA PRO A 98 -9.69 5.63 6.56
C PRO A 98 -10.69 4.82 5.72
N GLU A 99 -11.50 5.48 4.90
CA GLU A 99 -12.57 4.82 4.14
C GLU A 99 -12.12 3.65 3.23
N PRO A 100 -10.95 3.68 2.56
CA PRO A 100 -10.46 2.52 1.81
C PRO A 100 -10.29 1.26 2.69
N ILE A 101 -9.84 1.43 3.94
CA ILE A 101 -9.67 0.32 4.88
C ILE A 101 -11.03 -0.18 5.35
N ARG A 102 -11.94 0.72 5.75
CA ARG A 102 -13.31 0.36 6.14
C ARG A 102 -14.05 -0.36 5.01
N PHE A 103 -13.91 0.12 3.78
CA PHE A 103 -14.47 -0.53 2.60
C PHE A 103 -13.92 -1.95 2.40
N ALA A 104 -12.60 -2.14 2.52
CA ALA A 104 -11.97 -3.45 2.40
C ALA A 104 -12.50 -4.43 3.46
N LEU A 105 -12.51 -4.03 4.72
CA LEU A 105 -13.03 -4.84 5.84
C LEU A 105 -14.48 -5.26 5.59
N LYS A 106 -15.32 -4.30 5.20
CA LYS A 106 -16.74 -4.58 4.87
C LYS A 106 -16.86 -5.58 3.72
N SER A 107 -16.03 -5.44 2.68
CA SER A 107 -16.09 -6.30 1.49
C SER A 107 -15.78 -7.77 1.79
N ILE A 108 -14.98 -8.04 2.81
CA ILE A 108 -14.62 -9.40 3.25
C ILE A 108 -15.32 -9.80 4.56
N ASN A 109 -16.26 -8.98 5.05
CA ASN A 109 -16.99 -9.21 6.32
C ASN A 109 -16.02 -9.45 7.51
N ALA A 110 -15.01 -8.59 7.65
CA ALA A 110 -14.06 -8.58 8.76
C ALA A 110 -14.30 -7.38 9.67
N LYS A 111 -13.93 -7.50 10.96
CA LYS A 111 -13.98 -6.40 11.93
C LYS A 111 -12.62 -5.73 12.05
N ALA A 112 -12.61 -4.44 12.40
CA ALA A 112 -11.39 -3.69 12.64
C ALA A 112 -10.52 -4.32 13.74
N SER A 113 -11.16 -4.82 14.82
CA SER A 113 -10.47 -5.50 15.93
C SER A 113 -9.87 -6.87 15.59
N GLU A 114 -10.16 -7.40 14.41
CA GLU A 114 -9.66 -8.70 13.92
C GLU A 114 -8.65 -8.51 12.77
N ALA A 115 -8.24 -7.26 12.49
CA ALA A 115 -7.42 -6.93 11.34
C ALA A 115 -6.15 -6.17 11.73
N ILE A 116 -5.11 -6.40 10.95
CA ILE A 116 -3.86 -5.65 10.97
C ILE A 116 -3.75 -4.91 9.65
N TYR A 117 -3.28 -3.67 9.68
CA TYR A 117 -2.90 -2.93 8.49
C TYR A 117 -1.40 -2.63 8.51
N ALA A 118 -0.67 -3.22 7.58
CA ALA A 118 0.78 -3.03 7.44
C ALA A 118 1.08 -2.07 6.28
N GLY A 119 1.93 -1.08 6.51
CA GLY A 119 2.31 -0.12 5.47
C GLY A 119 3.65 0.57 5.72
N ASP A 120 4.24 1.09 4.64
CA ASP A 120 5.57 1.71 4.60
C ASP A 120 5.54 3.24 4.46
N ASP A 121 4.36 3.84 4.59
CA ASP A 121 4.17 5.30 4.48
C ASP A 121 3.29 5.80 5.63
N LYS A 122 3.56 7.01 6.12
CA LYS A 122 2.76 7.62 7.20
C LYS A 122 1.26 7.65 6.88
N ARG A 123 0.89 7.79 5.60
CA ARG A 123 -0.52 7.77 5.16
C ARG A 123 -1.19 6.42 5.40
N ASP A 124 -0.43 5.35 5.45
CA ASP A 124 -0.91 4.00 5.77
C ASP A 124 -1.32 3.92 7.23
N ILE A 125 -0.44 4.42 8.10
CA ILE A 125 -0.65 4.44 9.54
C ILE A 125 -1.80 5.38 9.92
N ASP A 126 -1.84 6.60 9.34
CA ASP A 126 -2.93 7.54 9.57
C ASP A 126 -4.29 6.95 9.16
N ALA A 127 -4.34 6.24 8.01
CA ALA A 127 -5.56 5.58 7.54
C ALA A 127 -5.99 4.42 8.46
N ALA A 128 -5.03 3.61 8.93
CA ALA A 128 -5.30 2.48 9.82
C ALA A 128 -5.80 2.96 11.18
N ASN A 129 -5.14 3.95 11.78
CA ASN A 129 -5.55 4.57 13.04
C ASN A 129 -6.94 5.21 12.92
N GLY A 130 -7.21 5.90 11.81
CA GLY A 130 -8.53 6.48 11.54
C GLY A 130 -9.64 5.44 11.29
N ALA A 131 -9.27 4.21 10.96
CA ALA A 131 -10.20 3.08 10.78
C ALA A 131 -10.33 2.19 12.03
N ASP A 132 -9.65 2.53 13.12
CA ASP A 132 -9.53 1.74 14.37
C ASP A 132 -8.95 0.33 14.14
N VAL A 133 -8.07 0.19 13.15
CA VAL A 133 -7.34 -1.05 12.81
C VAL A 133 -5.96 -1.00 13.44
N PHE A 134 -5.46 -2.15 13.91
CA PHE A 134 -4.10 -2.26 14.43
C PHE A 134 -3.08 -1.92 13.34
N SER A 135 -2.31 -0.86 13.56
CA SER A 135 -1.41 -0.27 12.57
C SER A 135 0.02 -0.75 12.74
N VAL A 136 0.62 -1.24 11.66
CA VAL A 136 1.99 -1.75 11.65
C VAL A 136 2.81 -0.99 10.62
N ALA A 137 3.82 -0.25 11.09
CA ALA A 137 4.80 0.37 10.21
C ALA A 137 5.88 -0.64 9.83
N VAL A 138 6.06 -0.89 8.53
CA VAL A 138 7.04 -1.85 8.03
C VAL A 138 8.29 -1.12 7.52
N GLN A 139 9.48 -1.61 7.88
CA GLN A 139 10.75 -0.95 7.53
C GLN A 139 11.46 -1.50 6.30
N TRP A 140 10.94 -2.57 5.68
CA TRP A 140 11.48 -3.08 4.41
C TRP A 140 10.93 -2.37 3.16
N GLY A 141 10.00 -1.40 3.33
CA GLY A 141 9.41 -0.62 2.24
C GLY A 141 10.21 0.63 1.86
N TYR A 142 9.56 1.53 1.14
CA TYR A 142 10.21 2.73 0.59
C TYR A 142 10.19 3.96 1.52
N LEU A 143 9.71 3.85 2.74
CA LEU A 143 9.68 4.87 3.81
C LEU A 143 9.59 6.32 3.27
N GLY A 144 8.51 6.60 2.53
CA GLY A 144 8.39 7.83 1.73
C GLY A 144 8.10 9.12 2.51
N SER A 145 7.98 9.07 3.85
CA SER A 145 7.77 10.24 4.70
C SER A 145 9.10 10.88 5.12
N PRO A 146 9.19 12.22 5.18
CA PRO A 146 10.35 12.89 5.78
C PRO A 146 10.41 12.73 7.30
N GLN A 147 9.32 12.32 7.95
CA GLN A 147 9.28 12.06 9.39
C GLN A 147 9.84 10.68 9.69
N PRO A 148 10.62 10.51 10.78
CA PRO A 148 11.05 9.20 11.25
C PRO A 148 9.86 8.27 11.50
N VAL A 149 10.02 6.99 11.22
CA VAL A 149 8.94 6.00 11.36
C VAL A 149 8.39 5.91 12.79
N GLN A 150 9.25 6.21 13.79
CA GLN A 150 8.90 6.26 15.20
C GLN A 150 7.86 7.34 15.53
N ASP A 151 7.76 8.37 14.70
CA ASP A 151 6.86 9.51 14.90
C ASP A 151 5.51 9.33 14.15
N TRP A 152 5.30 8.17 13.50
CA TRP A 152 4.06 7.92 12.74
C TRP A 152 2.89 7.50 13.62
N CYS A 153 3.11 7.22 14.90
CA CYS A 153 2.10 6.70 15.82
C CYS A 153 1.51 5.35 15.40
N ALA A 154 2.35 4.47 14.84
CA ALA A 154 1.97 3.08 14.61
C ALA A 154 1.88 2.31 15.93
N ASP A 155 0.96 1.37 16.03
CA ASP A 155 0.86 0.47 17.19
C ASP A 155 2.11 -0.42 17.32
N LEU A 156 2.71 -0.79 16.17
CA LEU A 156 3.92 -1.59 16.10
C LEU A 156 4.81 -1.17 14.93
N ILE A 157 6.12 -1.27 15.10
CA ILE A 157 7.11 -1.14 14.03
C ILE A 157 7.80 -2.49 13.88
N VAL A 158 7.86 -3.00 12.65
CA VAL A 158 8.50 -4.29 12.32
C VAL A 158 9.56 -4.11 11.24
N HIS A 159 10.59 -4.94 11.31
CA HIS A 159 11.76 -4.85 10.41
C HIS A 159 11.76 -5.93 9.32
N ASN A 160 11.07 -7.05 9.57
CA ASN A 160 11.02 -8.20 8.66
C ASN A 160 9.58 -8.69 8.48
N PRO A 161 9.22 -9.22 7.29
CA PRO A 161 7.87 -9.73 7.03
C PRO A 161 7.42 -10.81 8.03
N SER A 162 8.31 -11.69 8.46
CA SER A 162 7.99 -12.76 9.41
C SER A 162 7.49 -12.28 10.78
N GLU A 163 7.82 -11.06 11.19
CA GLU A 163 7.34 -10.47 12.46
C GLU A 163 5.82 -10.21 12.46
N ILE A 164 5.20 -10.12 11.29
CA ILE A 164 3.74 -9.95 11.15
C ILE A 164 2.99 -11.16 11.71
N LEU A 165 3.55 -12.37 11.57
CA LEU A 165 2.89 -13.63 11.96
C LEU A 165 2.74 -13.81 13.47
N GLY A 166 3.57 -13.12 14.26
CA GLY A 166 3.57 -13.19 15.71
C GLY A 166 2.73 -12.10 16.41
N ILE A 167 1.98 -11.28 15.66
CA ILE A 167 1.25 -10.17 16.24
C ILE A 167 -0.04 -10.67 16.90
N GLU A 168 -0.14 -10.50 18.21
CA GLU A 168 -1.38 -10.69 18.97
C GLU A 168 -2.17 -9.37 19.00
N LEU A 169 -3.43 -9.40 18.54
CA LEU A 169 -4.31 -8.24 18.57
C LEU A 169 -4.80 -7.97 19.99
N THR A 170 -4.29 -6.93 20.62
CA THR A 170 -4.61 -6.54 22.00
C THR A 170 -5.35 -5.21 22.09
N LYS A 171 -6.07 -4.80 21.02
CA LYS A 171 -6.94 -3.60 21.05
C LYS A 171 -8.33 -3.91 21.56
#